data_dc0cb50f308a7b74a3d54bf218fb900a
#
_entry.id   dc0cb50f308a7b74a3d54bf218fb900a
#
_cell.length_a   1.000
_cell.length_b   1.000
_cell.length_c   1.000
_cell.angle_alpha   90.00
_cell.angle_beta   90.00
_cell.angle_gamma   90.00
#
_symmetry.space_group_name_H-M   'P 1'
#
loop_
_entity.id
_entity.type
_entity.pdbx_description
1 polymer ?
#
loop_
_entity_poly.entity_id
_entity_poly.type
_entity_poly.pdbx_seq_one_letter_code
_entity_poly.pdbx_strand_id
1 'polypeptide(L)'
;MLAILLGSPAFASAVPALDAQQSQVFRAWFVRIAQEQLAQGPSPRWYQQDCAGLVRFASNEALKVHDDKWLRSNGLSNRYLPPEMQLSDAQRGLAQQWQQGDGKTGPYVNAIKLIQFNSHLVGRDMGQARPGDLMFFDQGDDQHLMIWMGRYIAYHTGTTTPTDNGMRSASLQQLMTWKDTRWIPDAANPNFIGVYRLNFLSQ
;
A
#
# COMPACT_ATOMS: atom_id res chain seq x y z
N MET A 1 21.82 -51.98 -11.36
CA MET A 1 22.25 -50.77 -10.69
C MET A 1 21.40 -49.62 -11.16
N LEU A 2 20.49 -49.16 -10.30
CA LEU A 2 19.54 -48.05 -10.63
C LEU A 2 20.10 -46.80 -9.95
N ALA A 3 20.56 -45.83 -10.75
CA ALA A 3 21.04 -44.54 -10.23
C ALA A 3 19.86 -43.62 -9.92
N ILE A 4 19.64 -43.35 -8.64
CA ILE A 4 18.67 -42.36 -8.18
C ILE A 4 19.33 -40.98 -8.32
N LEU A 5 18.86 -40.20 -9.28
CA LEU A 5 19.18 -38.77 -9.40
C LEU A 5 18.42 -38.00 -8.32
N LEU A 6 19.12 -37.64 -7.27
CA LEU A 6 18.64 -36.68 -6.26
C LEU A 6 18.61 -35.29 -6.89
N GLY A 7 17.44 -34.85 -7.31
CA GLY A 7 17.21 -33.47 -7.71
C GLY A 7 17.44 -32.53 -6.51
N SER A 8 18.41 -31.64 -6.61
CA SER A 8 18.59 -30.56 -5.62
C SER A 8 17.34 -29.69 -5.57
N PRO A 9 16.82 -29.34 -4.38
CA PRO A 9 15.73 -28.39 -4.28
C PRO A 9 16.20 -27.03 -4.80
N ALA A 10 15.51 -26.50 -5.79
CA ALA A 10 15.70 -25.11 -6.19
C ALA A 10 15.30 -24.23 -5.00
N PHE A 11 16.28 -23.57 -4.40
CA PHE A 11 16.01 -22.51 -3.41
C PHE A 11 15.24 -21.42 -4.11
N ALA A 12 13.95 -21.27 -3.80
CA ALA A 12 13.21 -20.08 -4.17
C ALA A 12 13.96 -18.88 -3.63
N SER A 13 14.42 -18.00 -4.50
CA SER A 13 15.09 -16.76 -4.11
C SER A 13 14.12 -16.00 -3.20
N ALA A 14 14.49 -15.82 -1.94
CA ALA A 14 13.66 -15.06 -1.00
C ALA A 14 13.43 -13.67 -1.58
N VAL A 15 12.17 -13.23 -1.63
CA VAL A 15 11.82 -11.86 -2.04
C VAL A 15 12.53 -10.91 -1.07
N PRO A 16 13.31 -9.92 -1.55
CA PRO A 16 14.00 -8.99 -0.67
C PRO A 16 12.98 -8.26 0.18
N ALA A 17 13.01 -8.49 1.48
CA ALA A 17 12.15 -7.85 2.45
C ALA A 17 12.89 -6.67 3.12
N LEU A 18 12.13 -5.71 3.61
CA LEU A 18 12.65 -4.64 4.47
C LEU A 18 12.83 -5.20 5.89
N ASP A 19 13.93 -4.85 6.56
CA ASP A 19 14.10 -5.12 7.98
C ASP A 19 13.14 -4.28 8.85
N ALA A 20 13.18 -4.45 10.18
CA ALA A 20 12.26 -3.77 11.10
C ALA A 20 12.41 -2.24 11.04
N GLN A 21 13.65 -1.73 10.99
CA GLN A 21 13.91 -0.30 10.92
C GLN A 21 13.50 0.28 9.56
N GLN A 22 13.89 -0.37 8.48
CA GLN A 22 13.50 0.00 7.13
C GLN A 22 11.97 0.00 6.97
N SER A 23 11.28 -1.01 7.51
CA SER A 23 9.82 -1.10 7.49
C SER A 23 9.15 0.04 8.24
N GLN A 24 9.68 0.44 9.39
CA GLN A 24 9.18 1.59 10.13
C GLN A 24 9.34 2.90 9.35
N VAL A 25 10.51 3.12 8.76
CA VAL A 25 10.79 4.33 7.97
C VAL A 25 9.99 4.34 6.67
N PHE A 26 9.87 3.17 5.99
CA PHE A 26 9.00 3.04 4.83
C PHE A 26 7.56 3.47 5.15
N ARG A 27 6.98 2.97 6.26
CA ARG A 27 5.62 3.35 6.68
C ARG A 27 5.47 4.85 6.88
N ALA A 28 6.48 5.49 7.48
CA ALA A 28 6.47 6.94 7.68
C ALA A 28 6.48 7.70 6.34
N TRP A 29 7.31 7.29 5.37
CA TRP A 29 7.32 7.85 4.02
C TRP A 29 6.04 7.56 3.24
N PHE A 30 5.57 6.31 3.28
CA PHE A 30 4.34 5.89 2.60
C PHE A 30 3.13 6.73 3.05
N VAL A 31 2.95 6.87 4.36
CA VAL A 31 1.90 7.71 4.94
C VAL A 31 2.11 9.18 4.58
N ARG A 32 3.35 9.68 4.65
CA ARG A 32 3.67 11.06 4.27
C ARG A 32 3.31 11.38 2.83
N ILE A 33 3.64 10.48 1.91
CA ILE A 33 3.33 10.64 0.47
C ILE A 33 1.83 10.59 0.24
N ALA A 34 1.11 9.62 0.84
CA ALA A 34 -0.35 9.56 0.75
C ALA A 34 -1.02 10.84 1.30
N GLN A 35 -0.49 11.41 2.38
CA GLN A 35 -0.94 12.67 2.95
C GLN A 35 -0.74 13.86 1.98
N GLU A 36 0.38 13.90 1.24
CA GLU A 36 0.59 14.93 0.23
C GLU A 36 -0.38 14.80 -0.95
N GLN A 37 -0.73 13.57 -1.37
CA GLN A 37 -1.77 13.38 -2.39
C GLN A 37 -3.14 13.89 -1.92
N LEU A 38 -3.47 13.76 -0.64
CA LEU A 38 -4.68 14.35 -0.06
C LEU A 38 -4.63 15.89 -0.08
N ALA A 39 -3.48 16.47 0.25
CA ALA A 39 -3.33 17.92 0.41
C ALA A 39 -3.23 18.65 -0.94
N GLN A 40 -2.52 18.08 -1.92
CA GLN A 40 -2.18 18.73 -3.20
C GLN A 40 -2.97 18.15 -4.38
N GLY A 41 -3.69 17.06 -4.19
CA GLY A 41 -4.27 16.24 -5.26
C GLY A 41 -3.29 15.20 -5.81
N PRO A 42 -3.79 14.29 -6.66
CA PRO A 42 -2.99 13.26 -7.30
C PRO A 42 -1.83 13.84 -8.11
N SER A 43 -0.62 13.34 -7.87
CA SER A 43 0.54 13.69 -8.66
C SER A 43 0.32 13.33 -10.14
N PRO A 44 0.74 14.15 -11.12
CA PRO A 44 0.68 13.80 -12.54
C PRO A 44 1.53 12.56 -12.89
N ARG A 45 2.46 12.16 -12.02
CA ARG A 45 3.25 10.93 -12.16
C ARG A 45 2.51 9.67 -11.70
N TRP A 46 1.38 9.83 -11.03
CA TRP A 46 0.52 8.73 -10.65
C TRP A 46 -0.35 8.33 -11.84
N TYR A 47 0.12 7.32 -12.57
CA TYR A 47 -0.43 6.94 -13.87
C TYR A 47 -1.88 6.48 -13.82
N GLN A 48 -2.29 5.78 -12.76
CA GLN A 48 -3.62 5.22 -12.63
C GLN A 48 -4.25 5.63 -11.31
N GLN A 49 -5.15 6.60 -11.39
CA GLN A 49 -5.80 7.23 -10.25
C GLN A 49 -6.99 6.41 -9.79
N ASP A 50 -6.71 5.36 -9.02
CA ASP A 50 -7.67 4.52 -8.32
C ASP A 50 -7.14 4.15 -6.93
N CYS A 51 -7.91 3.39 -6.13
CA CYS A 51 -7.52 3.03 -4.77
C CYS A 51 -6.23 2.18 -4.73
N ALA A 52 -6.05 1.22 -5.64
CA ALA A 52 -4.83 0.43 -5.76
C ALA A 52 -3.66 1.28 -6.30
N GLY A 53 -3.95 2.22 -7.21
CA GLY A 53 -2.98 3.17 -7.73
C GLY A 53 -2.38 4.05 -6.65
N LEU A 54 -3.18 4.50 -5.67
CA LEU A 54 -2.66 5.24 -4.52
C LEU A 54 -1.62 4.42 -3.75
N VAL A 55 -1.93 3.15 -3.48
CA VAL A 55 -1.00 2.24 -2.78
C VAL A 55 0.27 2.03 -3.59
N ARG A 56 0.16 1.72 -4.90
CA ARG A 56 1.32 1.53 -5.78
C ARG A 56 2.19 2.78 -5.88
N PHE A 57 1.56 3.94 -6.10
CA PHE A 57 2.26 5.22 -6.20
C PHE A 57 2.99 5.55 -4.90
N ALA A 58 2.28 5.51 -3.76
CA ALA A 58 2.89 5.83 -2.48
C ALA A 58 4.01 4.85 -2.10
N SER A 59 3.86 3.55 -2.41
CA SER A 59 4.92 2.54 -2.19
C SER A 59 6.15 2.81 -3.05
N ASN A 60 5.94 3.08 -4.35
CA ASN A 60 7.03 3.36 -5.28
C ASN A 60 7.79 4.63 -4.90
N GLU A 61 7.08 5.69 -4.55
CA GLU A 61 7.72 6.94 -4.13
C GLU A 61 8.45 6.76 -2.78
N ALA A 62 7.90 5.99 -1.82
CA ALA A 62 8.51 5.75 -0.51
C ALA A 62 9.84 4.97 -0.59
N LEU A 63 10.05 4.17 -1.64
CA LEU A 63 11.27 3.39 -1.84
C LEU A 63 12.36 4.13 -2.64
N LYS A 64 12.08 5.34 -3.12
CA LYS A 64 13.07 6.18 -3.84
C LYS A 64 14.08 6.82 -2.88
N VAL A 65 15.13 7.39 -3.46
CA VAL A 65 16.00 8.35 -2.75
C VAL A 65 15.26 9.68 -2.68
N HIS A 66 15.13 10.24 -1.49
CA HIS A 66 14.41 11.48 -1.24
C HIS A 66 15.39 12.67 -1.20
N ASP A 67 16.14 12.85 -2.29
CA ASP A 67 17.05 13.98 -2.45
C ASP A 67 16.31 15.33 -2.61
N ASP A 68 17.03 16.44 -2.60
CA ASP A 68 16.47 17.78 -2.74
C ASP A 68 15.64 17.96 -4.02
N LYS A 69 16.02 17.29 -5.11
CA LYS A 69 15.28 17.35 -6.38
C LYS A 69 13.93 16.63 -6.23
N TRP A 70 13.93 15.45 -5.63
CA TRP A 70 12.72 14.68 -5.35
C TRP A 70 11.82 15.45 -4.38
N LEU A 71 12.35 16.00 -3.29
CA LEU A 71 11.60 16.79 -2.31
C LEU A 71 10.92 18.00 -2.97
N ARG A 72 11.64 18.77 -3.76
CA ARG A 72 11.04 19.91 -4.49
C ARG A 72 9.94 19.47 -5.44
N SER A 73 10.15 18.39 -6.19
CA SER A 73 9.16 17.88 -7.16
C SER A 73 7.90 17.30 -6.53
N ASN A 74 7.94 17.00 -5.22
CA ASN A 74 6.81 16.51 -4.45
C ASN A 74 6.21 17.54 -3.47
N GLY A 75 6.66 18.81 -3.53
CA GLY A 75 6.16 19.86 -2.64
C GLY A 75 6.52 19.66 -1.16
N LEU A 76 7.57 18.86 -0.89
CA LEU A 76 7.97 18.46 0.47
C LEU A 76 9.14 19.28 1.02
N SER A 77 9.67 20.25 0.27
CA SER A 77 10.72 21.13 0.75
C SER A 77 10.26 21.88 2.01
N ASN A 78 11.15 21.99 3.00
CA ASN A 78 10.90 22.68 4.28
C ASN A 78 9.80 22.06 5.16
N ARG A 79 9.56 20.75 5.02
CA ARG A 79 8.63 19.99 5.86
C ARG A 79 9.38 19.10 6.84
N TYR A 80 8.71 18.71 7.91
CA TYR A 80 9.21 17.65 8.78
C TYR A 80 9.13 16.32 8.02
N LEU A 81 10.30 15.72 7.76
CA LEU A 81 10.44 14.54 6.91
C LEU A 81 10.86 13.32 7.73
N PRO A 82 10.42 12.12 7.36
CA PRO A 82 11.03 10.89 7.87
C PRO A 82 12.52 10.82 7.52
N PRO A 83 13.33 10.07 8.28
CA PRO A 83 14.72 9.84 7.93
C PRO A 83 14.84 9.10 6.59
N GLU A 84 15.99 9.26 5.91
CA GLU A 84 16.26 8.52 4.67
C GLU A 84 16.58 7.06 4.96
N MET A 85 16.14 6.15 4.07
CA MET A 85 16.41 4.71 4.17
C MET A 85 17.66 4.32 3.39
N GLN A 86 18.49 3.49 4.01
CA GLN A 86 19.56 2.80 3.31
C GLN A 86 18.99 1.51 2.69
N LEU A 87 18.72 1.54 1.39
CA LEU A 87 18.13 0.44 0.63
C LEU A 87 19.08 -0.05 -0.45
N SER A 88 19.13 -1.37 -0.65
CA SER A 88 19.74 -1.97 -1.84
C SER A 88 18.90 -1.68 -3.09
N ASP A 89 19.46 -1.85 -4.28
CA ASP A 89 18.72 -1.70 -5.55
C ASP A 89 17.54 -2.65 -5.64
N ALA A 90 17.68 -3.88 -5.15
CA ALA A 90 16.61 -4.86 -5.10
C ALA A 90 15.45 -4.37 -4.21
N GLN A 91 15.75 -3.78 -3.05
CA GLN A 91 14.73 -3.21 -2.15
C GLN A 91 14.06 -1.97 -2.77
N ARG A 92 14.80 -1.12 -3.48
CA ARG A 92 14.23 0.02 -4.21
C ARG A 92 13.27 -0.42 -5.32
N GLY A 93 13.52 -1.60 -5.91
CA GLY A 93 12.69 -2.18 -6.97
C GLY A 93 11.41 -2.88 -6.49
N LEU A 94 11.16 -3.04 -5.18
CA LEU A 94 10.03 -3.83 -4.64
C LEU A 94 8.67 -3.39 -5.20
N ALA A 95 8.42 -2.09 -5.26
CA ALA A 95 7.14 -1.56 -5.77
C ALA A 95 7.04 -1.54 -7.32
N GLN A 96 8.01 -2.12 -8.02
CA GLN A 96 7.98 -2.36 -9.47
C GLN A 96 7.81 -3.85 -9.81
N GLN A 97 7.78 -4.71 -8.80
CA GLN A 97 7.77 -6.16 -8.96
C GLN A 97 6.59 -6.82 -8.20
N TRP A 98 5.40 -6.21 -8.34
CA TRP A 98 4.19 -6.78 -7.76
C TRP A 98 3.87 -8.14 -8.38
N GLN A 99 3.57 -9.14 -7.54
CA GLN A 99 3.17 -10.48 -7.97
C GLN A 99 1.81 -10.45 -8.68
N GLN A 100 1.72 -11.10 -9.86
CA GLN A 100 0.52 -11.13 -10.70
C GLN A 100 -0.36 -12.36 -10.45
N GLY A 101 0.13 -13.36 -9.69
CA GLY A 101 -0.57 -14.61 -9.41
C GLY A 101 -0.34 -15.72 -10.45
N ASP A 102 0.42 -15.45 -11.51
CA ASP A 102 0.81 -16.40 -12.56
C ASP A 102 2.33 -16.64 -12.58
N GLY A 103 3.01 -16.33 -11.47
CA GLY A 103 4.47 -16.42 -11.36
C GLY A 103 5.22 -15.23 -11.97
N LYS A 104 4.51 -14.28 -12.60
CA LYS A 104 5.09 -13.05 -13.15
C LYS A 104 5.04 -11.93 -12.13
N THR A 105 5.90 -10.95 -12.33
CA THR A 105 5.91 -9.69 -11.59
C THR A 105 5.82 -8.51 -12.56
N GLY A 106 5.41 -7.36 -12.03
CA GLY A 106 5.32 -6.14 -12.82
C GLY A 106 4.95 -4.92 -11.98
N PRO A 107 5.02 -3.73 -12.58
CA PRO A 107 4.77 -2.47 -11.87
C PRO A 107 3.28 -2.23 -11.57
N TYR A 108 2.39 -3.03 -12.10
CA TYR A 108 0.95 -2.86 -12.01
C TYR A 108 0.26 -4.08 -11.39
N VAL A 109 -0.62 -3.84 -10.43
CA VAL A 109 -1.61 -4.80 -9.89
C VAL A 109 -2.89 -4.03 -9.53
N ASN A 110 -4.04 -4.68 -9.67
CA ASN A 110 -5.32 -4.19 -9.15
C ASN A 110 -5.47 -4.49 -7.64
N ALA A 111 -6.56 -4.03 -7.03
CA ALA A 111 -6.81 -4.16 -5.59
C ALA A 111 -6.78 -5.62 -5.14
N ILE A 112 -7.47 -6.53 -5.85
CA ILE A 112 -7.56 -7.94 -5.45
C ILE A 112 -6.19 -8.62 -5.49
N LYS A 113 -5.37 -8.39 -6.52
CA LYS A 113 -4.02 -8.96 -6.62
C LYS A 113 -3.05 -8.36 -5.60
N LEU A 114 -3.23 -7.09 -5.24
CA LEU A 114 -2.47 -6.44 -4.17
C LEU A 114 -2.69 -7.20 -2.84
N ILE A 115 -3.93 -7.54 -2.55
CA ILE A 115 -4.31 -8.25 -1.33
C ILE A 115 -3.90 -9.72 -1.40
N GLN A 116 -4.24 -10.44 -2.48
CA GLN A 116 -4.04 -11.88 -2.55
C GLN A 116 -2.57 -12.32 -2.65
N PHE A 117 -1.74 -11.56 -3.37
CA PHE A 117 -0.38 -11.98 -3.69
C PHE A 117 0.71 -11.09 -3.07
N ASN A 118 0.37 -9.87 -2.67
CA ASN A 118 1.34 -8.87 -2.24
C ASN A 118 1.14 -8.39 -0.79
N SER A 119 0.16 -8.95 -0.09
CA SER A 119 -0.15 -8.61 1.28
C SER A 119 -0.54 -9.85 2.09
N HIS A 120 -0.47 -9.76 3.39
CA HIS A 120 -1.00 -10.76 4.31
C HIS A 120 -2.01 -10.15 5.26
N LEU A 121 -2.97 -10.95 5.71
CA LEU A 121 -3.97 -10.54 6.68
C LEU A 121 -3.34 -10.28 8.05
N VAL A 122 -3.58 -9.09 8.61
CA VAL A 122 -3.24 -8.75 10.00
C VAL A 122 -4.37 -9.19 10.93
N GLY A 123 -5.61 -8.91 10.55
CA GLY A 123 -6.82 -9.27 11.30
C GLY A 123 -8.00 -8.41 10.87
N ARG A 124 -9.12 -8.55 11.60
CA ARG A 124 -10.32 -7.72 11.39
C ARG A 124 -10.54 -6.71 12.52
N ASP A 125 -9.61 -6.63 13.44
CA ASP A 125 -9.60 -5.65 14.53
C ASP A 125 -8.71 -4.46 14.16
N MET A 126 -9.30 -3.28 14.06
CA MET A 126 -8.59 -2.04 13.78
C MET A 126 -7.56 -1.67 14.84
N GLY A 127 -7.66 -2.21 16.06
CA GLY A 127 -6.66 -2.04 17.12
C GLY A 127 -5.29 -2.65 16.77
N GLN A 128 -5.23 -3.57 15.81
CA GLN A 128 -3.98 -4.19 15.34
C GLN A 128 -3.35 -3.44 14.15
N ALA A 129 -4.09 -2.49 13.55
CA ALA A 129 -3.63 -1.76 12.39
C ALA A 129 -2.50 -0.79 12.75
N ARG A 130 -1.44 -0.79 11.95
CA ARG A 130 -0.35 0.19 12.02
C ARG A 130 -0.46 1.18 10.85
N PRO A 131 0.04 2.42 11.00
CA PRO A 131 0.07 3.37 9.89
C PRO A 131 0.69 2.74 8.63
N GLY A 132 0.03 2.89 7.48
CA GLY A 132 0.41 2.28 6.21
C GLY A 132 -0.15 0.87 5.98
N ASP A 133 -0.90 0.28 6.90
CA ASP A 133 -1.67 -0.93 6.63
C ASP A 133 -2.90 -0.59 5.77
N LEU A 134 -3.39 -1.57 5.04
CA LEU A 134 -4.46 -1.45 4.07
C LEU A 134 -5.75 -2.04 4.63
N MET A 135 -6.83 -1.29 4.61
CA MET A 135 -8.17 -1.81 4.88
C MET A 135 -8.77 -2.27 3.56
N PHE A 136 -9.20 -3.51 3.49
CA PHE A 136 -9.77 -4.08 2.28
C PHE A 136 -11.25 -4.40 2.46
N PHE A 137 -12.04 -3.91 1.51
CA PHE A 137 -13.47 -4.14 1.40
C PHE A 137 -13.75 -4.85 0.07
N ASP A 138 -14.62 -5.87 0.13
CA ASP A 138 -15.08 -6.62 -1.03
C ASP A 138 -16.60 -6.65 -1.03
N GLN A 139 -17.20 -6.07 -2.06
CA GLN A 139 -18.64 -6.03 -2.26
C GLN A 139 -19.07 -6.87 -3.47
N GLY A 140 -18.25 -7.86 -3.84
CA GLY A 140 -18.45 -8.69 -5.01
C GLY A 140 -17.79 -8.06 -6.24
N ASP A 141 -18.55 -7.27 -6.99
CA ASP A 141 -18.03 -6.64 -8.21
C ASP A 141 -17.18 -5.38 -7.94
N ASP A 142 -17.24 -4.84 -6.72
CA ASP A 142 -16.50 -3.65 -6.32
C ASP A 142 -15.57 -3.95 -5.13
N GLN A 143 -14.26 -3.90 -5.39
CA GLN A 143 -13.20 -4.06 -4.38
C GLN A 143 -12.57 -2.71 -4.10
N HIS A 144 -12.39 -2.39 -2.84
CA HIS A 144 -11.84 -1.11 -2.43
C HIS A 144 -10.75 -1.22 -1.38
N LEU A 145 -9.73 -0.38 -1.53
CA LEU A 145 -8.63 -0.24 -0.59
C LEU A 145 -8.64 1.15 0.04
N MET A 146 -8.44 1.19 1.36
CA MET A 146 -8.19 2.42 2.11
C MET A 146 -6.89 2.27 2.89
N ILE A 147 -6.07 3.32 2.94
CA ILE A 147 -4.82 3.33 3.70
C ILE A 147 -5.12 3.81 5.12
N TRP A 148 -4.73 3.03 6.13
CA TRP A 148 -4.76 3.47 7.51
C TRP A 148 -3.60 4.43 7.80
N MET A 149 -3.90 5.68 8.16
CA MET A 149 -2.93 6.75 8.39
C MET A 149 -2.55 6.89 9.88
N GLY A 150 -3.08 6.00 10.74
CA GLY A 150 -2.86 6.02 12.19
C GLY A 150 -3.95 6.74 13.00
N ARG A 151 -4.66 7.69 12.41
CA ARG A 151 -5.78 8.42 13.04
C ARG A 151 -7.00 8.54 12.14
N TYR A 152 -6.81 8.45 10.86
CA TYR A 152 -7.82 8.57 9.81
C TYR A 152 -7.43 7.65 8.67
N ILE A 153 -8.32 7.49 7.70
CA ILE A 153 -8.03 6.78 6.45
C ILE A 153 -7.81 7.76 5.31
N ALA A 154 -7.01 7.34 4.33
CA ALA A 154 -6.88 7.98 3.04
C ALA A 154 -7.25 6.99 1.94
N TYR A 155 -8.00 7.44 0.94
CA TYR A 155 -8.37 6.61 -0.20
C TYR A 155 -8.66 7.44 -1.45
N HIS A 156 -8.72 6.78 -2.59
CA HIS A 156 -9.17 7.36 -3.85
C HIS A 156 -10.46 6.65 -4.28
N THR A 157 -11.48 7.39 -4.68
CA THR A 157 -12.82 6.85 -5.01
C THR A 157 -12.84 6.00 -6.28
N GLY A 158 -11.78 6.00 -7.08
CA GLY A 158 -11.75 5.35 -8.39
C GLY A 158 -12.33 6.22 -9.52
N THR A 159 -12.94 7.35 -9.18
CA THR A 159 -13.57 8.29 -10.13
C THR A 159 -12.97 9.68 -9.97
N THR A 160 -12.78 10.37 -11.08
CA THR A 160 -12.36 11.78 -11.11
C THR A 160 -13.26 12.57 -12.05
N THR A 161 -13.44 13.86 -11.74
CA THR A 161 -14.12 14.83 -12.61
C THR A 161 -13.27 16.10 -12.69
N PRO A 162 -13.58 17.05 -13.56
CA PRO A 162 -12.84 18.32 -13.61
C PRO A 162 -12.81 19.10 -12.29
N THR A 163 -13.77 18.85 -11.39
CA THR A 163 -13.91 19.52 -10.09
C THR A 163 -13.65 18.58 -8.90
N ASP A 164 -13.37 17.31 -9.14
CA ASP A 164 -13.17 16.30 -8.09
C ASP A 164 -12.01 15.36 -8.47
N ASN A 165 -10.93 15.43 -7.70
CA ASN A 165 -9.73 14.63 -7.91
C ASN A 165 -9.81 13.22 -7.32
N GLY A 166 -10.94 12.82 -6.76
CA GLY A 166 -11.18 11.48 -6.20
C GLY A 166 -10.54 11.20 -4.84
N MET A 167 -9.66 12.06 -4.33
CA MET A 167 -9.01 11.85 -3.03
C MET A 167 -9.95 12.17 -1.88
N ARG A 168 -9.95 11.30 -0.87
CA ARG A 168 -10.80 11.41 0.32
C ARG A 168 -10.04 10.99 1.59
N SER A 169 -10.51 11.54 2.70
CA SER A 169 -10.13 11.08 4.03
C SER A 169 -11.34 11.05 4.96
N ALA A 170 -11.32 10.15 5.94
CA ALA A 170 -12.28 10.10 7.03
C ALA A 170 -11.61 9.58 8.29
N SER A 171 -12.00 10.10 9.46
CA SER A 171 -11.60 9.47 10.72
C SER A 171 -12.32 8.13 10.91
N LEU A 172 -11.77 7.26 11.76
CA LEU A 172 -12.44 6.01 12.09
C LEU A 172 -13.84 6.27 12.68
N GLN A 173 -13.97 7.29 13.52
CA GLN A 173 -15.27 7.70 14.08
C GLN A 173 -16.28 8.09 12.98
N GLN A 174 -15.84 8.84 11.97
CA GLN A 174 -16.70 9.19 10.82
C GLN A 174 -17.13 7.95 10.04
N LEU A 175 -16.18 7.01 9.77
CA LEU A 175 -16.49 5.75 9.09
C LEU A 175 -17.58 4.96 9.82
N MET A 176 -17.48 4.86 11.15
CA MET A 176 -18.44 4.12 11.97
C MET A 176 -19.86 4.73 11.95
N THR A 177 -20.00 5.98 11.47
CA THR A 177 -21.31 6.68 11.35
C THR A 177 -21.81 6.83 9.92
N TRP A 178 -21.12 6.23 8.94
CA TRP A 178 -21.55 6.32 7.55
C TRP A 178 -22.90 5.62 7.33
N LYS A 179 -23.76 6.26 6.55
CA LYS A 179 -25.07 5.69 6.18
C LYS A 179 -24.93 4.41 5.37
N ASP A 180 -23.93 4.36 4.51
CA ASP A 180 -23.56 3.14 3.77
C ASP A 180 -22.69 2.25 4.66
N THR A 181 -23.34 1.34 5.37
CA THR A 181 -22.71 0.44 6.33
C THR A 181 -21.76 -0.56 5.70
N ARG A 182 -21.76 -0.72 4.36
CA ARG A 182 -20.82 -1.60 3.64
C ARG A 182 -19.37 -1.18 3.84
N TRP A 183 -19.12 0.08 4.17
CA TRP A 183 -17.77 0.66 4.36
C TRP A 183 -17.35 0.74 5.84
N ILE A 184 -18.15 0.23 6.76
CA ILE A 184 -17.80 0.24 8.17
C ILE A 184 -16.75 -0.85 8.45
N PRO A 185 -15.57 -0.53 9.01
CA PRO A 185 -14.52 -1.50 9.32
C PRO A 185 -14.79 -2.22 10.64
N ASP A 186 -15.87 -2.97 10.65
CA ASP A 186 -16.31 -3.79 11.77
C ASP A 186 -16.25 -5.28 11.40
N ALA A 187 -15.84 -6.11 12.35
CA ALA A 187 -15.76 -7.56 12.14
C ALA A 187 -17.13 -8.19 11.82
N ALA A 188 -18.24 -7.58 12.21
CA ALA A 188 -19.59 -8.02 11.85
C ALA A 188 -19.98 -7.64 10.41
N ASN A 189 -19.28 -6.67 9.78
CA ASN A 189 -19.56 -6.30 8.40
C ASN A 189 -18.96 -7.31 7.42
N PRO A 190 -19.77 -8.09 6.67
CA PRO A 190 -19.24 -9.11 5.76
C PRO A 190 -18.38 -8.53 4.62
N ASN A 191 -18.61 -7.26 4.25
CA ASN A 191 -17.83 -6.60 3.20
C ASN A 191 -16.45 -6.14 3.68
N PHE A 192 -16.24 -5.94 4.98
CA PHE A 192 -14.92 -5.65 5.53
C PHE A 192 -14.13 -6.95 5.66
N ILE A 193 -13.24 -7.22 4.72
CA ILE A 193 -12.42 -8.45 4.71
C ILE A 193 -11.35 -8.39 5.79
N GLY A 194 -10.76 -7.21 6.03
CA GLY A 194 -9.82 -7.01 7.11
C GLY A 194 -8.75 -5.96 6.83
N VAL A 195 -7.78 -5.93 7.74
CA VAL A 195 -6.56 -5.13 7.66
C VAL A 195 -5.45 -5.99 7.09
N TYR A 196 -4.75 -5.48 6.10
CA TYR A 196 -3.68 -6.17 5.38
C TYR A 196 -2.39 -5.38 5.44
N ARG A 197 -1.28 -6.08 5.40
CA ARG A 197 0.07 -5.54 5.41
C ARG A 197 0.84 -6.02 4.21
N LEU A 198 1.59 -5.10 3.56
CA LEU A 198 2.44 -5.45 2.41
C LEU A 198 3.49 -6.49 2.81
N ASN A 199 3.66 -7.54 2.01
CA ASN A 199 4.50 -8.69 2.33
C ASN A 199 5.99 -8.38 2.50
N PHE A 200 6.47 -7.31 1.89
CA PHE A 200 7.87 -6.92 2.00
C PHE A 200 8.19 -6.16 3.31
N LEU A 201 7.18 -5.84 4.12
CA LEU A 201 7.37 -5.24 5.44
C LEU A 201 7.61 -6.30 6.49
N SER A 202 8.58 -6.06 7.39
CA SER A 202 8.74 -6.88 8.60
C SER A 202 7.52 -6.75 9.52
N GLN A 203 7.26 -7.81 10.29
CA GLN A 203 6.15 -7.87 11.25
C GLN A 203 6.38 -6.99 12.48
#